data_32b1b20c31ae951a3ed91d43789e2a36
#
_entry.id   32b1b20c31ae951a3ed91d43789e2a36
#
_cell.length_a   1.000
_cell.length_b   1.000
_cell.length_c   1.000
_cell.angle_alpha   90.00
_cell.angle_beta   90.00
_cell.angle_gamma   90.00
#
_symmetry.space_group_name_H-M   'P 1'
#
loop_
_entity.id
_entity.type
_entity.pdbx_description
1 polymer ?
#
loop_
_entity_poly.entity_id
_entity_poly.type
_entity_poly.pdbx_seq_one_letter_code
_entity_poly.pdbx_strand_id
1 'polypeptide(L)'
;MAREKIKIKKIDNLTARQVTFSKRRRGLSKKAQELSVLCDAEVALIIFSATGKLFEFASSRYIALTVTSYRSYGWTFQSKNQPFEEEEEEEEEKE
;
A
#
# COMPACT_ATOMS: atom_id res chain seq x y z
N MET A 1 -7.38 18.09 -19.17
CA MET A 1 -6.24 18.61 -18.55
C MET A 1 -5.24 17.53 -18.22
N ALA A 2 -4.05 17.73 -18.60
CA ALA A 2 -3.05 16.70 -18.43
C ALA A 2 -2.58 16.67 -16.98
N ARG A 3 -2.32 15.49 -16.50
CA ARG A 3 -1.85 15.33 -15.17
C ARG A 3 -0.36 15.55 -15.13
N GLU A 4 0.07 16.34 -14.18
CA GLU A 4 1.47 16.62 -14.07
C GLU A 4 2.17 15.48 -13.42
N LYS A 5 3.33 15.15 -13.93
CA LYS A 5 4.11 14.11 -13.33
C LYS A 5 4.73 14.61 -12.07
N ILE A 6 4.61 13.85 -11.01
CA ILE A 6 5.16 14.23 -9.73
C ILE A 6 6.39 13.39 -9.49
N LYS A 7 7.47 14.08 -9.14
CA LYS A 7 8.68 13.37 -8.82
C LYS A 7 8.55 12.74 -7.46
N ILE A 8 8.83 11.46 -7.38
CA ILE A 8 8.70 10.74 -6.16
C ILE A 8 10.06 10.57 -5.53
N LYS A 9 10.23 11.10 -4.34
CA LYS A 9 11.48 10.93 -3.64
C LYS A 9 11.22 10.94 -2.15
N LYS A 10 12.19 10.44 -1.42
CA LYS A 10 12.05 10.28 0.00
C LYS A 10 11.88 11.62 0.68
N ILE A 11 10.99 11.65 1.66
CA ILE A 11 10.80 12.81 2.49
C ILE A 11 11.92 12.83 3.51
N ASP A 12 12.68 13.92 3.55
CA ASP A 12 13.86 13.97 4.40
C ASP A 12 13.57 14.12 5.87
N ASN A 13 12.60 14.93 6.21
CA ASN A 13 12.30 15.18 7.62
C ASN A 13 11.59 13.99 8.23
N LEU A 14 12.14 13.47 9.32
CA LEU A 14 11.61 12.26 9.93
C LEU A 14 10.17 12.43 10.39
N THR A 15 9.88 13.53 11.07
CA THR A 15 8.53 13.74 11.55
C THR A 15 7.53 13.84 10.40
N ALA A 16 7.90 14.59 9.36
CA ALA A 16 7.03 14.71 8.20
C ALA A 16 6.84 13.36 7.53
N ARG A 17 7.89 12.54 7.50
CA ARG A 17 7.81 11.22 6.89
C ARG A 17 6.85 10.34 7.66
N GLN A 18 6.87 10.41 8.99
CA GLN A 18 5.98 9.59 9.79
C GLN A 18 4.53 10.02 9.66
N VAL A 19 4.30 11.32 9.63
CA VAL A 19 2.95 11.84 9.49
C VAL A 19 2.39 11.45 8.12
N THR A 20 3.20 11.58 7.09
CA THR A 20 2.79 11.23 5.75
C THR A 20 2.54 9.74 5.63
N PHE A 21 3.38 8.93 6.25
CA PHE A 21 3.20 7.49 6.22
C PHE A 21 1.84 7.11 6.80
N SER A 22 1.49 7.65 7.95
CA SER A 22 0.23 7.32 8.58
C SER A 22 -0.96 7.74 7.74
N LYS A 23 -0.87 8.94 7.18
CA LYS A 23 -1.95 9.46 6.39
C LYS A 23 -2.16 8.64 5.12
N ARG A 24 -1.07 8.36 4.40
CA ARG A 24 -1.18 7.62 3.17
C ARG A 24 -1.53 6.17 3.41
N ARG A 25 -1.04 5.60 4.49
CA ARG A 25 -1.37 4.22 4.83
C ARG A 25 -2.87 4.08 5.05
N ARG A 26 -3.46 5.02 5.78
CA ARG A 26 -4.89 4.97 6.03
C ARG A 26 -5.68 5.16 4.74
N GLY A 27 -5.21 6.05 3.87
CA GLY A 27 -5.86 6.26 2.59
C GLY A 27 -5.79 5.03 1.72
N LEU A 28 -4.66 4.34 1.75
CA LEU A 28 -4.49 3.14 0.96
C LEU A 28 -5.40 2.03 1.45
N SER A 29 -5.55 1.89 2.77
CA SER A 29 -6.47 0.91 3.32
C SER A 29 -7.89 1.20 2.92
N LYS A 30 -8.27 2.46 2.94
CA LYS A 30 -9.61 2.82 2.55
C LYS A 30 -9.84 2.50 1.07
N LYS A 31 -8.88 2.79 0.23
CA LYS A 31 -9.01 2.48 -1.18
C LYS A 31 -9.07 0.97 -1.42
N ALA A 32 -8.31 0.22 -0.66
CA ALA A 32 -8.36 -1.23 -0.80
C ALA A 32 -9.74 -1.75 -0.42
N GLN A 33 -10.30 -1.20 0.64
CA GLN A 33 -11.61 -1.61 1.06
C GLN A 33 -12.66 -1.24 0.01
N GLU A 34 -12.55 -0.05 -0.55
CA GLU A 34 -13.48 0.38 -1.59
C GLU A 34 -13.38 -0.52 -2.80
N LEU A 35 -12.18 -0.88 -3.18
CA LEU A 35 -11.99 -1.75 -4.32
C LEU A 35 -12.67 -3.10 -4.09
N SER A 36 -12.52 -3.65 -2.91
CA SER A 36 -13.10 -4.95 -2.65
C SER A 36 -14.63 -4.90 -2.68
N VAL A 37 -15.20 -3.82 -2.18
CA VAL A 37 -16.65 -3.71 -2.14
C VAL A 37 -17.23 -3.34 -3.48
N LEU A 38 -16.67 -2.31 -4.09
CA LEU A 38 -17.24 -1.80 -5.33
C LEU A 38 -17.05 -2.75 -6.50
N CYS A 39 -15.97 -3.46 -6.52
CA CYS A 39 -15.65 -4.33 -7.65
C CYS A 39 -15.74 -5.80 -7.31
N ASP A 40 -16.24 -6.11 -6.13
CA ASP A 40 -16.38 -7.51 -5.70
C ASP A 40 -15.06 -8.23 -5.85
N ALA A 41 -14.00 -7.62 -5.38
CA ALA A 41 -12.66 -8.18 -5.54
C ALA A 41 -12.11 -8.63 -4.20
N GLU A 42 -11.26 -9.63 -4.23
CA GLU A 42 -10.57 -10.06 -3.03
C GLU A 42 -9.25 -9.30 -2.98
N VAL A 43 -9.03 -8.62 -1.89
CA VAL A 43 -7.89 -7.75 -1.78
C VAL A 43 -7.14 -7.99 -0.48
N ALA A 44 -5.83 -8.03 -0.56
CA ALA A 44 -4.99 -8.09 0.62
C ALA A 44 -3.97 -6.97 0.50
N LEU A 45 -3.70 -6.32 1.61
CA LEU A 45 -2.76 -5.22 1.64
C LEU A 45 -1.80 -5.44 2.80
N ILE A 46 -0.52 -5.40 2.53
CA ILE A 46 0.49 -5.58 3.55
C ILE A 46 1.50 -4.46 3.43
N ILE A 47 1.73 -3.76 4.53
CA ILE A 47 2.65 -2.66 4.54
C ILE A 47 3.61 -2.82 5.71
N PHE A 48 4.90 -2.69 5.44
CA PHE A 48 5.89 -2.66 6.51
C PHE A 48 6.41 -1.25 6.63
N SER A 49 6.42 -0.73 7.83
CA SER A 49 6.99 0.59 8.03
C SER A 49 8.50 0.50 8.00
N ALA A 50 9.16 1.63 8.02
CA ALA A 50 10.61 1.66 8.03
C ALA A 50 11.18 0.97 9.25
N THR A 51 10.42 0.93 10.35
CA THR A 51 10.89 0.27 11.57
C THR A 51 10.44 -1.18 11.62
N GLY A 52 9.79 -1.66 10.57
CA GLY A 52 9.40 -3.06 10.52
C GLY A 52 8.03 -3.36 11.05
N LYS A 53 7.27 -2.35 11.42
CA LYS A 53 5.94 -2.58 11.93
C LYS A 53 5.01 -2.96 10.79
N LEU A 54 4.19 -3.95 11.04
CA LEU A 54 3.32 -4.50 10.02
C LEU A 54 1.91 -3.95 10.13
N PHE A 55 1.35 -3.58 8.99
CA PHE A 55 -0.04 -3.16 8.89
C PHE A 55 -0.68 -3.99 7.79
N GLU A 56 -1.86 -4.51 8.05
CA GLU A 56 -2.50 -5.38 7.07
C GLU A 56 -3.97 -5.07 6.95
N PHE A 57 -4.50 -5.39 5.80
CA PHE A 57 -5.91 -5.33 5.55
C PHE A 57 -6.27 -6.52 4.67
N ALA A 58 -7.34 -7.20 4.95
CA ALA A 58 -7.80 -8.28 4.10
C ALA A 58 -9.30 -8.14 3.92
N SER A 59 -9.76 -8.34 2.71
CA SER A 59 -11.15 -8.12 2.40
C SER A 59 -12.04 -9.24 2.92
N SER A 60 -11.49 -10.43 3.17
CA SER A 60 -12.29 -11.52 3.67
C SER A 60 -11.43 -12.37 4.58
N ARG A 61 -12.09 -13.24 5.34
CA ARG A 61 -11.39 -14.14 6.22
C ARG A 61 -10.49 -15.09 5.42
N TYR A 62 -10.97 -15.53 4.29
CA TYR A 62 -10.21 -16.42 3.45
C TYR A 62 -8.91 -15.77 3.00
N ILE A 63 -8.97 -14.50 2.61
CA ILE A 63 -7.79 -13.78 2.19
C ILE A 63 -6.87 -13.54 3.38
N ALA A 64 -7.44 -13.30 4.56
CA ALA A 64 -6.62 -13.11 5.75
C ALA A 64 -5.84 -14.39 6.06
N LEU A 65 -6.45 -15.54 5.89
CA LEU A 65 -5.77 -16.79 6.14
C LEU A 65 -4.67 -17.04 5.12
N THR A 66 -4.92 -16.66 3.88
CA THR A 66 -3.92 -16.79 2.83
C THR A 66 -2.70 -15.97 3.14
N VAL A 67 -2.90 -14.74 3.61
CA VAL A 67 -1.79 -13.86 3.95
C VAL A 67 -1.02 -14.43 5.14
N THR A 68 -1.74 -14.99 6.11
CA THR A 68 -1.09 -15.59 7.26
C THR A 68 -0.21 -16.77 6.83
N SER A 69 -0.68 -17.55 5.86
CA SER A 69 0.12 -18.64 5.35
C SER A 69 1.42 -18.14 4.74
N TYR A 70 1.34 -17.11 3.96
CA TYR A 70 2.54 -16.56 3.37
C TYR A 70 3.51 -16.07 4.43
N ARG A 71 3.00 -15.50 5.49
CA ARG A 71 3.86 -15.05 6.57
C ARG A 71 4.56 -16.22 7.25
N SER A 72 3.83 -17.34 7.38
CA SER A 72 4.42 -18.49 8.01
C SER A 72 5.54 -19.08 7.20
N TYR A 73 5.51 -18.90 5.90
CA TYR A 73 6.55 -19.43 5.06
C TYR A 73 7.72 -18.47 4.87
N GLY A 74 7.82 -17.48 5.71
CA GLY A 74 8.96 -16.59 5.64
C GLY A 74 8.82 -15.53 4.58
N TRP A 75 7.64 -15.00 4.47
CA TRP A 75 7.38 -13.89 3.60
C TRP A 75 8.42 -12.83 3.86
N THR A 76 9.17 -12.43 2.86
CA THR A 76 10.23 -11.50 3.09
C THR A 76 9.87 -10.14 2.61
N PHE A 77 10.34 -9.20 3.38
CA PHE A 77 10.21 -7.81 3.09
C PHE A 77 11.03 -7.48 1.88
N GLN A 78 10.41 -6.84 0.92
CA GLN A 78 11.12 -6.48 -0.27
C GLN A 78 12.04 -5.33 0.02
N SER A 79 13.23 -5.40 -0.49
CA SER A 79 14.22 -4.41 -0.20
C SER A 79 13.79 -3.06 -0.72
N LYS A 80 13.87 -2.05 0.12
CA LYS A 80 13.52 -0.72 -0.33
C LYS A 80 14.63 -0.13 -1.18
N ASN A 81 15.71 -0.86 -1.36
CA ASN A 81 16.75 -0.43 -2.25
C ASN A 81 16.52 -0.87 -3.68
N GLN A 82 15.49 -1.67 -3.90
CA GLN A 82 15.18 -2.03 -5.24
C GLN A 82 14.72 -0.81 -5.98
N PRO A 83 15.07 -0.69 -7.23
CA PRO A 83 14.68 0.49 -7.98
C PRO A 83 13.19 0.60 -8.04
N PHE A 84 12.71 1.80 -7.80
CA PHE A 84 11.31 2.07 -7.90
C PHE A 84 10.98 2.29 -9.35
N GLU A 85 10.08 1.47 -9.86
CA GLU A 85 9.69 1.67 -11.21
C GLU A 85 8.58 2.64 -11.26
N GLU A 86 8.82 3.77 -11.80
CA GLU A 86 7.85 4.78 -11.87
C GLU A 86 6.90 4.44 -12.89
N GLU A 87 5.72 4.11 -12.52
CA GLU A 87 4.70 3.91 -13.46
C GLU A 87 3.87 5.10 -13.47
N GLU A 88 3.42 5.50 -14.60
CA GLU A 88 2.52 6.57 -14.67
C GLU A 88 1.25 6.15 -14.15
N GLU A 89 0.81 6.72 -13.07
CA GLU A 89 -0.42 6.37 -12.50
C GLU A 89 -1.50 6.98 -13.26
N GLU A 90 -2.43 6.21 -13.77
CA GLU A 90 -3.53 6.77 -14.47
C GLU A 90 -4.49 7.29 -13.51
N GLU A 91 -5.03 8.41 -13.86
CA GLU A 91 -6.00 9.01 -13.01
C GLU A 91 -7.23 8.23 -13.02
N GLU A 92 -7.73 7.86 -11.89
CA GLU A 92 -8.89 7.10 -11.85
C GLU A 92 -10.06 7.88 -12.20
N GLU A 93 -10.95 7.29 -12.96
CA GLU A 93 -12.13 7.97 -13.31
C GLU A 93 -13.02 8.11 -12.17
N LYS A 94 -13.50 9.26 -11.94
CA LYS A 94 -14.39 9.47 -10.87
C LYS A 94 -15.77 9.29 -11.31
N GLU A 95 -16.49 8.57 -10.60
CA GLU A 95 -17.83 8.32 -10.99
C GLU A 95 -18.77 9.30 -10.47
#